data_ef31eb48b4d0daf0aff2025b9fdbe959
#
_entry.id   ef31eb48b4d0daf0aff2025b9fdbe959
#
_cell.length_a   1.000
_cell.length_b   1.000
_cell.length_c   1.000
_cell.angle_alpha   90.00
_cell.angle_beta   90.00
_cell.angle_gamma   90.00
#
_symmetry.space_group_name_H-M   'P 1'
#
loop_
_entity.id
_entity.type
_entity.pdbx_description
1 polymer ?
#
loop_
_entity_poly.entity_id
_entity_poly.type
_entity_poly.pdbx_seq_one_letter_code
_entity_poly.pdbx_strand_id
1 'polypeptide(L)'
;MKTGEGKTLVATLAVYLNALENKGVHVVTVNDYLARRDAVWVGQIYSKLGLSIGIINSNNSSYLYDNSFKDEKDEERDEKGNYKIIYEFLRPIENRKESYDADITYGTNSEFGFDYLRDNITQDKKGLRQRKLNYAIVDEIDSILIDEARVPLIISAPKSEDKNIYATFSRIASELELGSDFDIDEKSKTVLIRKEGIKKVELILKINNLYAAENIALIDSLETALKAKSLYKKEKEYVIKDGQVVIIDEFTGRMQDGRR
;
A
#
# COMPACT_ATOMS: atom_id res chain seq x y z
N MET A 1 20.27 -7.03 -20.84
CA MET A 1 21.44 -7.42 -20.03
C MET A 1 21.00 -8.53 -19.07
N LYS A 2 21.80 -9.55 -18.85
CA LYS A 2 21.54 -10.64 -17.91
C LYS A 2 21.88 -10.21 -16.46
N THR A 3 21.43 -10.99 -15.49
CA THR A 3 21.78 -10.77 -14.09
C THR A 3 23.31 -10.83 -13.91
N GLY A 4 23.87 -9.91 -13.13
CA GLY A 4 25.32 -9.81 -12.89
C GLY A 4 26.13 -9.05 -13.94
N GLU A 5 25.54 -8.56 -15.02
CA GLU A 5 26.23 -7.81 -16.09
C GLU A 5 26.36 -6.30 -15.81
N GLY A 6 26.10 -5.85 -14.58
CA GLY A 6 26.28 -4.45 -14.19
C GLY A 6 25.14 -3.51 -14.64
N LYS A 7 23.90 -3.99 -14.74
CA LYS A 7 22.72 -3.19 -15.11
C LYS A 7 22.63 -1.88 -14.31
N THR A 8 22.83 -1.95 -13.01
CA THR A 8 22.76 -0.78 -12.10
C THR A 8 23.75 0.32 -12.51
N LEU A 9 24.97 -0.06 -12.89
CA LEU A 9 25.98 0.90 -13.36
C LEU A 9 25.63 1.47 -14.74
N VAL A 10 25.18 0.61 -15.68
CA VAL A 10 24.78 1.06 -17.01
C VAL A 10 23.58 2.01 -16.97
N ALA A 11 22.62 1.76 -16.06
CA ALA A 11 21.47 2.63 -15.87
C ALA A 11 21.87 4.08 -15.53
N THR A 12 23.03 4.29 -14.87
CA THR A 12 23.50 5.62 -14.49
C THR A 12 23.66 6.55 -15.68
N LEU A 13 24.03 6.04 -16.85
CA LEU A 13 24.21 6.83 -18.06
C LEU A 13 22.89 7.44 -18.55
N ALA A 14 21.84 6.61 -18.62
CA ALA A 14 20.51 7.05 -19.03
C ALA A 14 19.87 7.96 -17.99
N VAL A 15 20.03 7.64 -16.70
CA VAL A 15 19.54 8.48 -15.58
C VAL A 15 20.19 9.85 -15.64
N TYR A 16 21.52 9.92 -15.74
CA TYR A 16 22.26 11.16 -15.79
C TYR A 16 21.81 12.05 -16.98
N LEU A 17 21.76 11.47 -18.17
CA LEU A 17 21.36 12.20 -19.38
C LEU A 17 19.98 12.83 -19.24
N ASN A 18 19.01 12.10 -18.71
CA ASN A 18 17.63 12.60 -18.56
C ASN A 18 17.47 13.53 -17.35
N ALA A 19 18.33 13.41 -16.33
CA ALA A 19 18.31 14.30 -15.17
C ALA A 19 18.80 15.72 -15.52
N LEU A 20 19.64 15.87 -16.54
CA LEU A 20 20.11 17.19 -17.01
C LEU A 20 18.98 18.12 -17.48
N GLU A 21 17.82 17.58 -17.82
CA GLU A 21 16.64 18.39 -18.16
C GLU A 21 15.98 19.04 -16.93
N ASN A 22 16.39 18.70 -15.73
CA ASN A 22 15.84 19.18 -14.46
C ASN A 22 14.30 18.96 -14.32
N LYS A 23 13.79 17.92 -14.97
CA LYS A 23 12.37 17.54 -14.94
C LYS A 23 12.05 16.38 -13.99
N GLY A 24 13.08 15.75 -13.41
CA GLY A 24 12.99 14.61 -12.54
C GLY A 24 13.05 13.27 -13.27
N VAL A 25 13.84 12.37 -12.71
CA VAL A 25 13.98 10.97 -13.16
C VAL A 25 13.61 10.06 -12.03
N HIS A 26 12.74 9.09 -12.28
CA HIS A 26 12.39 8.05 -11.32
C HIS A 26 13.17 6.76 -11.62
N VAL A 27 13.77 6.17 -10.59
CA VAL A 27 14.39 4.83 -10.66
C VAL A 27 13.59 3.91 -9.77
N VAL A 28 12.89 2.98 -10.41
CA VAL A 28 11.91 2.11 -9.75
C VAL A 28 12.53 0.73 -9.52
N THR A 29 12.45 0.24 -8.28
CA THR A 29 12.95 -1.08 -7.86
C THR A 29 11.84 -1.87 -7.16
N VAL A 30 12.12 -3.13 -6.81
CA VAL A 30 11.13 -4.03 -6.19
C VAL A 30 11.03 -3.93 -4.68
N ASN A 31 12.03 -3.37 -3.99
CA ASN A 31 12.00 -3.26 -2.53
C ASN A 31 12.84 -2.08 -2.02
N ASP A 32 12.59 -1.70 -0.78
CA ASP A 32 13.25 -0.58 -0.09
C ASP A 32 14.76 -0.76 0.06
N TYR A 33 15.21 -1.99 0.24
CA TYR A 33 16.63 -2.29 0.33
C TYR A 33 17.37 -1.92 -0.95
N LEU A 34 16.86 -2.37 -2.10
CA LEU A 34 17.45 -2.05 -3.40
C LEU A 34 17.39 -0.55 -3.69
N ALA A 35 16.29 0.11 -3.37
CA ALA A 35 16.17 1.55 -3.55
C ALA A 35 17.26 2.32 -2.79
N ARG A 36 17.52 1.97 -1.53
CA ARG A 36 18.60 2.58 -0.72
C ARG A 36 19.98 2.19 -1.21
N ARG A 37 20.23 0.88 -1.40
CA ARG A 37 21.52 0.36 -1.84
C ARG A 37 22.00 1.02 -3.13
N ASP A 38 21.14 1.05 -4.12
CA ASP A 38 21.49 1.56 -5.44
C ASP A 38 21.66 3.07 -5.41
N ALA A 39 20.76 3.79 -4.70
CA ALA A 39 20.91 5.22 -4.49
C ALA A 39 22.24 5.59 -3.81
N VAL A 40 22.70 4.81 -2.83
CA VAL A 40 23.99 5.08 -2.16
C VAL A 40 25.17 4.73 -3.07
N TRP A 41 25.14 3.60 -3.75
CA TRP A 41 26.25 3.17 -4.61
C TRP A 41 26.49 4.14 -5.76
N VAL A 42 25.46 4.50 -6.49
CA VAL A 42 25.59 5.38 -7.66
C VAL A 42 25.42 6.85 -7.30
N GLY A 43 24.88 7.16 -6.14
CA GLY A 43 24.70 8.52 -5.63
C GLY A 43 26.00 9.30 -5.54
N GLN A 44 27.11 8.64 -5.24
CA GLN A 44 28.44 9.22 -5.24
C GLN A 44 28.81 9.80 -6.63
N ILE A 45 28.39 9.12 -7.69
CA ILE A 45 28.65 9.56 -9.08
C ILE A 45 27.78 10.79 -9.37
N TYR A 46 26.48 10.68 -9.13
CA TYR A 46 25.52 11.76 -9.42
C TYR A 46 25.83 13.02 -8.60
N SER A 47 26.12 12.85 -7.31
CA SER A 47 26.47 13.96 -6.43
C SER A 47 27.74 14.71 -6.88
N LYS A 48 28.77 13.98 -7.34
CA LYS A 48 29.98 14.59 -7.92
C LYS A 48 29.71 15.31 -9.24
N LEU A 49 28.67 14.93 -9.96
CA LEU A 49 28.21 15.58 -11.19
C LEU A 49 27.19 16.69 -10.92
N GLY A 50 26.94 17.02 -9.65
CA GLY A 50 26.08 18.12 -9.24
C GLY A 50 24.59 17.82 -9.22
N LEU A 51 24.19 16.54 -9.31
CA LEU A 51 22.79 16.14 -9.24
C LEU A 51 22.38 15.74 -7.82
N SER A 52 21.15 16.07 -7.45
CA SER A 52 20.50 15.71 -6.19
C SER A 52 19.76 14.38 -6.31
N ILE A 53 19.75 13.60 -5.21
CA ILE A 53 19.11 12.29 -5.19
C ILE A 53 18.19 12.20 -3.98
N GLY A 54 16.92 11.88 -4.25
CA GLY A 54 15.91 11.56 -3.25
C GLY A 54 15.62 10.06 -3.21
N ILE A 55 15.23 9.57 -2.05
CA ILE A 55 14.82 8.18 -1.85
C ILE A 55 13.49 8.16 -1.14
N ILE A 56 12.56 7.36 -1.63
CA ILE A 56 11.25 7.12 -1.03
C ILE A 56 11.11 5.66 -0.65
N ASN A 57 10.74 5.41 0.59
CA ASN A 57 10.57 4.07 1.14
C ASN A 57 9.20 3.91 1.79
N SER A 58 8.89 2.68 2.18
CA SER A 58 7.68 2.31 2.91
C SER A 58 7.56 3.08 4.24
N ASN A 59 6.38 2.99 4.87
CA ASN A 59 6.05 3.70 6.11
C ASN A 59 6.25 5.24 6.03
N ASN A 60 6.08 5.80 4.83
CA ASN A 60 6.27 7.23 4.54
C ASN A 60 7.70 7.74 4.83
N SER A 61 8.68 6.85 4.91
CA SER A 61 10.09 7.22 5.11
C SER A 61 10.66 7.83 3.82
N SER A 62 11.47 8.87 3.97
CA SER A 62 12.07 9.60 2.84
C SER A 62 13.44 10.10 3.21
N TYR A 63 14.33 10.12 2.24
CA TYR A 63 15.72 10.52 2.44
C TYR A 63 16.22 11.38 1.28
N LEU A 64 17.22 12.22 1.58
CA LEU A 64 18.08 12.85 0.58
C LEU A 64 19.49 12.29 0.71
N TYR A 65 20.14 12.04 -0.42
CA TYR A 65 21.56 11.66 -0.44
C TYR A 65 22.42 12.83 -0.04
N ASP A 66 23.26 12.66 0.96
CA ASP A 66 24.16 13.66 1.50
C ASP A 66 25.52 13.02 1.84
N ASN A 67 26.58 13.37 1.12
CA ASN A 67 27.93 12.82 1.33
C ASN A 67 28.52 13.06 2.74
N SER A 68 27.98 14.05 3.46
CA SER A 68 28.45 14.41 4.80
C SER A 68 27.69 13.70 5.92
N PHE A 69 26.53 13.11 5.61
CA PHE A 69 25.68 12.44 6.59
C PHE A 69 26.23 11.07 6.97
N LYS A 70 26.40 10.85 8.27
CA LYS A 70 26.76 9.55 8.85
C LYS A 70 25.69 9.17 9.85
N ASP A 71 25.10 8.00 9.69
CA ASP A 71 24.17 7.45 10.67
C ASP A 71 24.90 6.47 11.60
N GLU A 72 24.71 6.63 12.92
CA GLU A 72 25.25 5.73 13.94
C GLU A 72 24.47 4.41 14.03
N LYS A 73 23.26 4.33 13.43
CA LYS A 73 22.38 3.15 13.46
C LYS A 73 22.71 2.07 12.45
N ASP A 74 23.89 2.09 11.89
CA ASP A 74 24.32 1.25 10.76
C ASP A 74 24.46 -0.26 11.09
N GLU A 75 23.70 -0.78 12.07
CA GLU A 75 23.68 -2.20 12.46
C GLU A 75 22.44 -2.98 12.02
N GLU A 76 21.40 -2.31 11.48
CA GLU A 76 20.22 -3.02 10.99
C GLU A 76 20.55 -3.89 9.78
N ARG A 77 20.06 -5.13 9.81
CA ARG A 77 20.17 -6.07 8.71
C ARG A 77 18.82 -6.21 7.99
N ASP A 78 18.86 -6.71 6.76
CA ASP A 78 17.65 -7.03 6.02
C ASP A 78 16.80 -8.07 6.78
N GLU A 79 15.54 -8.25 6.38
CA GLU A 79 14.59 -9.19 7.02
C GLU A 79 15.12 -10.62 7.14
N LYS A 80 16.12 -11.01 6.31
CA LYS A 80 16.77 -12.30 6.34
C LYS A 80 18.08 -12.30 7.13
N GLY A 81 18.52 -11.15 7.64
CA GLY A 81 19.77 -11.00 8.37
C GLY A 81 21.05 -11.16 7.55
N ASN A 82 20.94 -11.22 6.21
CA ASN A 82 22.06 -11.52 5.32
C ASN A 82 22.86 -10.28 4.92
N TYR A 83 22.19 -9.14 4.78
CA TYR A 83 22.82 -7.90 4.29
C TYR A 83 22.59 -6.75 5.25
N LYS A 84 23.62 -5.94 5.44
CA LYS A 84 23.56 -4.73 6.21
C LYS A 84 22.70 -3.70 5.46
N ILE A 85 21.73 -3.10 6.14
CA ILE A 85 20.95 -2.00 5.56
C ILE A 85 21.84 -0.76 5.56
N ILE A 86 21.99 -0.14 4.41
CA ILE A 86 22.84 1.05 4.27
C ILE A 86 21.99 2.29 4.60
N TYR A 87 22.35 2.99 5.65
CA TYR A 87 21.80 4.31 6.01
C TYR A 87 22.84 5.42 5.88
N GLU A 88 24.11 5.05 5.73
CA GLU A 88 25.18 6.01 5.50
C GLU A 88 24.87 6.83 4.23
N PHE A 89 25.08 8.14 4.30
CA PHE A 89 24.75 9.13 3.25
C PHE A 89 23.24 9.34 3.01
N LEU A 90 22.35 8.75 3.81
CA LEU A 90 20.91 8.91 3.67
C LEU A 90 20.36 9.80 4.79
N ARG A 91 20.32 11.10 4.55
CA ARG A 91 19.74 12.06 5.50
C ARG A 91 18.22 11.97 5.51
N PRO A 92 17.58 11.60 6.64
CA PRO A 92 16.14 11.55 6.76
C PRO A 92 15.51 12.92 6.53
N ILE A 93 14.34 12.94 5.90
CA ILE A 93 13.54 14.15 5.69
C ILE A 93 12.08 13.90 6.08
N GLU A 94 11.42 14.94 6.59
CA GLU A 94 10.00 14.87 6.97
C GLU A 94 9.08 15.09 5.78
N ASN A 95 9.46 16.00 4.89
CA ASN A 95 8.65 16.33 3.73
C ASN A 95 9.05 15.47 2.52
N ARG A 96 8.24 14.45 2.24
CA ARG A 96 8.45 13.51 1.13
C ARG A 96 8.54 14.18 -0.24
N LYS A 97 7.95 15.36 -0.38
CA LYS A 97 8.06 16.16 -1.60
C LYS A 97 9.51 16.52 -1.94
N GLU A 98 10.36 16.76 -0.95
CA GLU A 98 11.78 17.09 -1.18
C GLU A 98 12.52 15.96 -1.91
N SER A 99 12.16 14.67 -1.67
CA SER A 99 12.71 13.56 -2.43
C SER A 99 12.29 13.58 -3.89
N TYR A 100 11.08 14.05 -4.18
CA TYR A 100 10.60 14.20 -5.57
C TYR A 100 11.12 15.47 -6.24
N ASP A 101 11.45 16.51 -5.48
CA ASP A 101 12.06 17.74 -6.00
C ASP A 101 13.54 17.54 -6.35
N ALA A 102 14.19 16.45 -5.88
CA ALA A 102 15.52 16.04 -6.32
C ALA A 102 15.56 15.69 -7.83
N ASP A 103 16.72 15.79 -8.46
CA ASP A 103 16.89 15.47 -9.88
C ASP A 103 16.58 14.01 -10.20
N ILE A 104 16.90 13.12 -9.24
CA ILE A 104 16.72 11.67 -9.34
C ILE A 104 15.99 11.19 -8.09
N THR A 105 14.93 10.38 -8.25
CA THR A 105 14.20 9.79 -7.13
C THR A 105 14.22 8.27 -7.24
N TYR A 106 14.78 7.60 -6.25
CA TYR A 106 14.76 6.13 -6.10
C TYR A 106 13.57 5.71 -5.22
N GLY A 107 12.91 4.60 -5.58
CA GLY A 107 11.83 4.06 -4.77
C GLY A 107 11.27 2.76 -5.32
N THR A 108 10.31 2.18 -4.59
CA THR A 108 9.62 0.98 -5.05
C THR A 108 8.43 1.35 -5.95
N ASN A 109 8.03 0.41 -6.82
CA ASN A 109 6.84 0.55 -7.64
C ASN A 109 5.58 0.92 -6.83
N SER A 110 5.39 0.26 -5.68
CA SER A 110 4.27 0.50 -4.79
C SER A 110 4.29 1.90 -4.18
N GLU A 111 5.46 2.40 -3.73
CA GLU A 111 5.56 3.73 -3.13
C GLU A 111 5.28 4.85 -4.14
N PHE A 112 5.83 4.75 -5.36
CA PHE A 112 5.47 5.67 -6.45
C PHE A 112 3.98 5.63 -6.77
N GLY A 113 3.39 4.44 -6.80
CA GLY A 113 1.97 4.25 -7.06
C GLY A 113 1.09 4.78 -5.93
N PHE A 114 1.44 4.54 -4.66
CA PHE A 114 0.70 5.10 -3.53
C PHE A 114 0.78 6.63 -3.48
N ASP A 115 1.94 7.21 -3.77
CA ASP A 115 2.05 8.67 -3.81
C ASP A 115 1.26 9.27 -4.96
N TYR A 116 1.23 8.61 -6.13
CA TYR A 116 0.37 9.00 -7.24
C TYR A 116 -1.13 8.98 -6.86
N LEU A 117 -1.58 7.94 -6.16
CA LEU A 117 -2.96 7.86 -5.68
C LEU A 117 -3.27 8.96 -4.65
N ARG A 118 -2.35 9.22 -3.71
CA ARG A 118 -2.51 10.30 -2.71
C ARG A 118 -2.60 11.66 -3.38
N ASP A 119 -1.77 11.93 -4.38
CA ASP A 119 -1.79 13.18 -5.15
C ASP A 119 -3.12 13.37 -5.89
N ASN A 120 -3.72 12.28 -6.41
CA ASN A 120 -5.02 12.35 -7.08
C ASN A 120 -6.21 12.53 -6.13
N ILE A 121 -6.05 12.24 -4.85
CA ILE A 121 -7.08 12.48 -3.81
C ILE A 121 -6.94 13.88 -3.21
N THR A 122 -5.74 14.47 -3.28
CA THR A 122 -5.43 15.77 -2.68
C THR A 122 -6.20 16.90 -3.36
N GLN A 123 -6.88 17.72 -2.55
CA GLN A 123 -7.66 18.86 -3.03
C GLN A 123 -6.83 20.16 -3.16
N ASP A 124 -5.69 20.25 -2.46
CA ASP A 124 -4.80 21.41 -2.49
C ASP A 124 -3.51 21.08 -3.24
N LYS A 125 -3.12 21.94 -4.18
CA LYS A 125 -1.85 21.83 -4.91
C LYS A 125 -0.61 21.78 -4.01
N LYS A 126 -0.67 22.41 -2.84
CA LYS A 126 0.45 22.37 -1.86
C LYS A 126 0.67 20.99 -1.26
N GLY A 127 -0.36 20.15 -1.26
CA GLY A 127 -0.31 18.77 -0.76
C GLY A 127 0.28 17.77 -1.76
N LEU A 128 0.49 18.18 -3.02
CA LEU A 128 1.07 17.32 -4.05
C LEU A 128 2.52 16.99 -3.71
N ARG A 129 2.86 15.71 -3.80
CA ARG A 129 4.19 15.16 -3.54
C ARG A 129 5.02 15.08 -4.81
N GLN A 130 4.43 14.49 -5.86
CA GLN A 130 5.12 14.24 -7.12
C GLN A 130 5.13 15.47 -8.01
N ARG A 131 6.20 15.59 -8.78
CA ARG A 131 6.29 16.51 -9.92
C ARG A 131 5.59 15.89 -11.14
N LYS A 132 5.51 16.66 -12.23
CA LYS A 132 5.07 16.13 -13.52
C LYS A 132 5.99 14.97 -13.94
N LEU A 133 5.39 13.85 -14.32
CA LEU A 133 6.13 12.67 -14.79
C LEU A 133 6.91 13.00 -16.07
N ASN A 134 8.19 12.64 -16.10
CA ASN A 134 9.10 12.89 -17.22
C ASN A 134 9.74 11.59 -17.73
N TYR A 135 10.58 10.96 -16.92
CA TYR A 135 11.35 9.79 -17.32
C TYR A 135 11.44 8.79 -16.15
N ALA A 136 11.40 7.49 -16.47
CA ALA A 136 11.57 6.45 -15.48
C ALA A 136 12.40 5.30 -16.03
N ILE A 137 13.24 4.72 -15.16
CA ILE A 137 13.86 3.40 -15.35
C ILE A 137 13.20 2.45 -14.37
N VAL A 138 12.74 1.31 -14.88
CA VAL A 138 12.15 0.24 -14.06
C VAL A 138 13.11 -0.94 -14.09
N ASP A 139 13.70 -1.27 -12.93
CA ASP A 139 14.53 -2.45 -12.75
C ASP A 139 13.67 -3.64 -12.25
N GLU A 140 14.13 -4.87 -12.47
CA GLU A 140 13.39 -6.11 -12.17
C GLU A 140 11.97 -6.11 -12.73
N ILE A 141 11.86 -5.82 -14.03
CA ILE A 141 10.60 -5.58 -14.74
C ILE A 141 9.66 -6.79 -14.76
N ASP A 142 10.19 -8.00 -14.69
CA ASP A 142 9.46 -9.25 -14.57
C ASP A 142 8.70 -9.32 -13.24
N SER A 143 9.34 -8.98 -12.13
CA SER A 143 8.66 -8.90 -10.84
C SER A 143 7.61 -7.78 -10.81
N ILE A 144 7.91 -6.60 -11.33
CA ILE A 144 7.03 -5.44 -11.25
C ILE A 144 5.84 -5.55 -12.22
N LEU A 145 6.09 -5.89 -13.49
CA LEU A 145 5.06 -5.84 -14.54
C LEU A 145 4.40 -7.19 -14.84
N ILE A 146 4.90 -8.30 -14.27
CA ILE A 146 4.32 -9.63 -14.44
C ILE A 146 3.83 -10.17 -13.10
N ASP A 147 4.72 -10.38 -12.14
CA ASP A 147 4.35 -11.03 -10.87
C ASP A 147 3.41 -10.18 -10.03
N GLU A 148 3.68 -8.88 -9.93
CA GLU A 148 2.87 -7.93 -9.15
C GLU A 148 1.85 -7.15 -9.99
N ALA A 149 1.75 -7.40 -11.29
CA ALA A 149 0.92 -6.61 -12.22
C ALA A 149 -0.57 -6.53 -11.83
N ARG A 150 -1.07 -7.54 -11.11
CA ARG A 150 -2.47 -7.61 -10.67
C ARG A 150 -2.68 -7.26 -9.19
N VAL A 151 -1.62 -6.90 -8.47
CA VAL A 151 -1.74 -6.49 -7.07
C VAL A 151 -2.30 -5.07 -7.01
N PRO A 152 -3.52 -4.87 -6.50
CA PRO A 152 -4.12 -3.54 -6.45
C PRO A 152 -3.45 -2.68 -5.37
N LEU A 153 -3.16 -1.43 -5.69
CA LEU A 153 -2.78 -0.43 -4.70
C LEU A 153 -4.06 0.18 -4.10
N ILE A 154 -4.29 -0.02 -2.81
CA ILE A 154 -5.50 0.44 -2.13
C ILE A 154 -5.09 1.41 -1.01
N ILE A 155 -5.64 2.62 -1.04
CA ILE A 155 -5.58 3.55 0.08
C ILE A 155 -6.91 3.47 0.82
N SER A 156 -6.85 3.08 2.09
CA SER A 156 -8.00 3.10 2.98
C SER A 156 -7.73 4.03 4.16
N ALA A 157 -8.71 4.86 4.49
CA ALA A 157 -8.71 5.61 5.74
C ALA A 157 -9.62 4.88 6.74
N PRO A 158 -9.27 4.80 8.02
CA PRO A 158 -10.21 4.31 9.01
C PRO A 158 -11.38 5.29 9.07
N LYS A 159 -12.57 4.82 8.67
CA LYS A 159 -13.80 5.55 8.90
C LYS A 159 -14.08 5.45 10.40
N SER A 160 -14.26 6.58 11.07
CA SER A 160 -14.70 6.62 12.47
C SER A 160 -16.17 6.22 12.53
N GLU A 161 -16.47 4.95 12.26
CA GLU A 161 -17.80 4.40 12.46
C GLU A 161 -17.90 3.91 13.90
N ASP A 162 -19.07 4.12 14.49
CA ASP A 162 -19.37 3.67 15.85
C ASP A 162 -19.08 2.16 15.97
N LYS A 163 -18.06 1.79 16.75
CA LYS A 163 -17.74 0.38 17.05
C LYS A 163 -18.96 -0.41 17.55
N ASN A 164 -19.94 0.28 18.11
CA ASN A 164 -21.21 -0.27 18.56
C ASN A 164 -22.08 -0.79 17.42
N ILE A 165 -22.04 -0.16 16.23
CA ILE A 165 -22.81 -0.61 15.06
C ILE A 165 -22.33 -1.98 14.62
N TYR A 166 -21.03 -2.17 14.43
CA TYR A 166 -20.48 -3.47 14.02
C TYR A 166 -20.75 -4.59 15.02
N ALA A 167 -20.65 -4.30 16.33
CA ALA A 167 -20.97 -5.30 17.37
C ALA A 167 -22.46 -5.68 17.32
N THR A 168 -23.36 -4.70 17.11
CA THR A 168 -24.79 -4.93 16.98
C THR A 168 -25.12 -5.78 15.76
N PHE A 169 -24.59 -5.43 14.59
CA PHE A 169 -24.86 -6.17 13.37
C PHE A 169 -24.18 -7.55 13.34
N SER A 170 -23.04 -7.73 14.00
CA SER A 170 -22.43 -9.06 14.20
C SER A 170 -23.35 -9.96 15.00
N ARG A 171 -24.00 -9.45 16.06
CA ARG A 171 -24.98 -10.20 16.83
C ARG A 171 -26.22 -10.53 15.98
N ILE A 172 -26.78 -9.56 15.28
CA ILE A 172 -27.93 -9.78 14.38
C ILE A 172 -27.58 -10.84 13.32
N ALA A 173 -26.40 -10.74 12.68
CA ALA A 173 -25.96 -11.72 11.71
C ALA A 173 -25.83 -13.12 12.31
N SER A 174 -25.47 -13.26 13.60
CA SER A 174 -25.39 -14.56 14.26
C SER A 174 -26.76 -15.24 14.43
N GLU A 175 -27.84 -14.46 14.49
CA GLU A 175 -29.22 -14.95 14.64
C GLU A 175 -29.89 -15.30 13.30
N LEU A 176 -29.29 -14.91 12.17
CA LEU A 176 -29.80 -15.21 10.83
C LEU A 176 -29.23 -16.51 10.28
N GLU A 177 -30.05 -17.30 9.59
CA GLU A 177 -29.74 -18.62 9.07
C GLU A 177 -29.59 -18.61 7.54
N LEU A 178 -28.55 -19.28 7.05
CA LEU A 178 -28.32 -19.49 5.63
C LEU A 178 -29.44 -20.37 5.02
N GLY A 179 -29.93 -19.96 3.84
CA GLY A 179 -30.97 -20.69 3.12
C GLY A 179 -32.40 -20.28 3.50
N SER A 180 -32.64 -19.82 4.75
CA SER A 180 -33.95 -19.29 5.17
C SER A 180 -33.98 -17.77 5.16
N ASP A 181 -33.00 -17.11 5.77
CA ASP A 181 -32.96 -15.67 5.95
C ASP A 181 -32.09 -14.95 4.91
N PHE A 182 -31.07 -15.62 4.40
CA PHE A 182 -30.19 -15.09 3.37
C PHE A 182 -29.52 -16.20 2.53
N ASP A 183 -29.06 -15.83 1.36
CA ASP A 183 -28.27 -16.68 0.46
C ASP A 183 -26.87 -16.09 0.23
N ILE A 184 -25.94 -16.97 -0.17
CA ILE A 184 -24.56 -16.59 -0.50
C ILE A 184 -24.26 -17.01 -1.92
N ASP A 185 -23.70 -16.09 -2.69
CA ASP A 185 -23.01 -16.41 -3.93
C ASP A 185 -21.49 -16.36 -3.69
N GLU A 186 -20.87 -17.53 -3.56
CA GLU A 186 -19.44 -17.65 -3.29
C GLU A 186 -18.57 -17.13 -4.45
N LYS A 187 -19.08 -17.19 -5.70
CA LYS A 187 -18.34 -16.75 -6.88
C LYS A 187 -18.24 -15.23 -6.95
N SER A 188 -19.35 -14.54 -6.71
CA SER A 188 -19.40 -13.07 -6.70
C SER A 188 -19.06 -12.47 -5.33
N LYS A 189 -18.88 -13.30 -4.30
CA LYS A 189 -18.69 -12.89 -2.89
C LYS A 189 -19.79 -11.94 -2.42
N THR A 190 -21.03 -12.21 -2.81
CA THR A 190 -22.20 -11.41 -2.44
C THR A 190 -23.15 -12.18 -1.53
N VAL A 191 -23.88 -11.42 -0.71
CA VAL A 191 -24.93 -11.93 0.17
C VAL A 191 -26.26 -11.33 -0.27
N LEU A 192 -27.28 -12.17 -0.41
CA LEU A 192 -28.63 -11.77 -0.76
C LEU A 192 -29.56 -12.02 0.43
N ILE A 193 -30.12 -10.96 1.00
CA ILE A 193 -31.02 -11.08 2.14
C ILE A 193 -32.44 -11.40 1.63
N ARG A 194 -33.05 -12.45 2.17
CA ARG A 194 -34.42 -12.85 1.82
C ARG A 194 -35.44 -12.03 2.60
N LYS A 195 -36.70 -12.05 2.16
CA LYS A 195 -37.80 -11.35 2.80
C LYS A 195 -37.99 -11.73 4.28
N GLU A 196 -37.77 -12.98 4.62
CA GLU A 196 -37.84 -13.51 5.99
C GLU A 196 -36.75 -12.90 6.85
N GLY A 197 -35.53 -12.83 6.35
CA GLY A 197 -34.38 -12.19 7.02
C GLY A 197 -34.60 -10.69 7.24
N ILE A 198 -35.14 -9.99 6.23
CA ILE A 198 -35.47 -8.56 6.34
C ILE A 198 -36.45 -8.33 7.51
N LYS A 199 -37.54 -9.10 7.58
CA LYS A 199 -38.54 -8.99 8.65
C LYS A 199 -37.94 -9.23 10.04
N LYS A 200 -37.06 -10.23 10.18
CA LYS A 200 -36.36 -10.51 11.43
C LYS A 200 -35.50 -9.31 11.85
N VAL A 201 -34.73 -8.74 10.94
CA VAL A 201 -33.85 -7.59 11.20
C VAL A 201 -34.68 -6.38 11.58
N GLU A 202 -35.77 -6.10 10.87
CA GLU A 202 -36.70 -4.98 11.19
C GLU A 202 -37.30 -5.11 12.59
N LEU A 203 -37.66 -6.33 13.00
CA LEU A 203 -38.14 -6.59 14.36
C LEU A 203 -37.07 -6.38 15.44
N ILE A 204 -35.84 -6.83 15.18
CA ILE A 204 -34.71 -6.69 16.13
C ILE A 204 -34.33 -5.22 16.27
N LEU A 205 -34.25 -4.49 15.16
CA LEU A 205 -33.90 -3.07 15.15
C LEU A 205 -35.06 -2.14 15.51
N LYS A 206 -36.29 -2.68 15.61
CA LYS A 206 -37.53 -1.91 15.84
C LYS A 206 -37.77 -0.80 14.82
N ILE A 207 -37.51 -1.11 13.54
CA ILE A 207 -37.74 -0.20 12.40
C ILE A 207 -38.82 -0.76 11.49
N ASN A 208 -39.55 0.12 10.79
CA ASN A 208 -40.65 -0.31 9.94
C ASN A 208 -40.24 -0.75 8.54
N ASN A 209 -39.15 -0.19 8.01
CA ASN A 209 -38.67 -0.49 6.68
C ASN A 209 -37.11 -0.35 6.62
N LEU A 210 -36.45 -1.47 6.43
CA LEU A 210 -34.97 -1.51 6.34
C LEU A 210 -34.48 -0.77 5.09
N TYR A 211 -35.25 -0.75 4.00
CA TYR A 211 -34.88 -0.11 2.74
C TYR A 211 -35.32 1.37 2.63
N ALA A 212 -35.78 1.98 3.70
CA ALA A 212 -36.02 3.42 3.72
C ALA A 212 -34.71 4.20 3.54
N ALA A 213 -34.74 5.36 2.88
CA ALA A 213 -33.57 6.16 2.57
C ALA A 213 -32.69 6.48 3.80
N GLU A 214 -33.32 6.66 4.95
CA GLU A 214 -32.70 6.90 6.26
C GLU A 214 -31.95 5.67 6.81
N ASN A 215 -32.26 4.46 6.34
CA ASN A 215 -31.73 3.18 6.84
C ASN A 215 -30.70 2.54 5.89
N ILE A 216 -30.30 3.20 4.80
CA ILE A 216 -29.35 2.65 3.80
C ILE A 216 -28.03 2.21 4.46
N ALA A 217 -27.50 3.00 5.40
CA ALA A 217 -26.27 2.66 6.14
C ALA A 217 -26.41 1.39 6.98
N LEU A 218 -27.63 1.07 7.44
CA LEU A 218 -27.89 -0.17 8.19
C LEU A 218 -27.86 -1.40 7.29
N ILE A 219 -28.29 -1.29 6.03
CA ILE A 219 -28.23 -2.36 5.03
C ILE A 219 -26.76 -2.73 4.77
N ASP A 220 -25.94 -1.72 4.50
CA ASP A 220 -24.50 -1.93 4.25
C ASP A 220 -23.81 -2.61 5.45
N SER A 221 -24.13 -2.17 6.67
CA SER A 221 -23.62 -2.77 7.90
C SER A 221 -24.07 -4.22 8.08
N LEU A 222 -25.33 -4.53 7.73
CA LEU A 222 -25.88 -5.89 7.79
C LEU A 222 -25.23 -6.80 6.76
N GLU A 223 -25.11 -6.36 5.51
CA GLU A 223 -24.44 -7.11 4.45
C GLU A 223 -22.98 -7.39 4.80
N THR A 224 -22.28 -6.38 5.33
CA THR A 224 -20.89 -6.53 5.78
C THR A 224 -20.77 -7.57 6.89
N ALA A 225 -21.66 -7.55 7.88
CA ALA A 225 -21.66 -8.52 8.97
C ALA A 225 -21.97 -9.96 8.49
N LEU A 226 -22.92 -10.11 7.56
CA LEU A 226 -23.26 -11.40 6.95
C LEU A 226 -22.10 -11.93 6.08
N LYS A 227 -21.44 -11.08 5.30
CA LYS A 227 -20.24 -11.44 4.54
C LYS A 227 -19.12 -11.89 5.49
N ALA A 228 -18.86 -11.13 6.55
CA ALA A 228 -17.84 -11.46 7.55
C ALA A 228 -18.11 -12.84 8.19
N LYS A 229 -19.35 -13.13 8.57
CA LYS A 229 -19.75 -14.41 9.17
C LYS A 229 -19.60 -15.58 8.18
N SER A 230 -19.92 -15.38 6.92
CA SER A 230 -20.22 -16.48 6.00
C SER A 230 -19.10 -16.76 4.99
N LEU A 231 -18.38 -15.72 4.56
CA LEU A 231 -17.37 -15.80 3.50
C LEU A 231 -15.94 -15.75 4.03
N TYR A 232 -15.73 -15.21 5.25
CA TYR A 232 -14.38 -15.06 5.80
C TYR A 232 -14.14 -16.08 6.91
N LYS A 233 -13.29 -17.07 6.62
CA LYS A 233 -12.94 -18.16 7.55
C LYS A 233 -11.57 -17.89 8.16
N LYS A 234 -11.46 -18.08 9.47
CA LYS A 234 -10.19 -18.03 10.17
C LYS A 234 -9.23 -19.08 9.59
N GLU A 235 -7.94 -18.78 9.54
CA GLU A 235 -6.84 -19.60 8.99
C GLU A 235 -6.87 -19.74 7.46
N LYS A 236 -7.82 -19.08 6.77
CA LYS A 236 -7.90 -19.08 5.30
C LYS A 236 -7.85 -17.67 4.75
N GLU A 237 -8.81 -16.82 5.12
CA GLU A 237 -8.89 -15.43 4.69
C GLU A 237 -8.26 -14.47 5.70
N TYR A 238 -8.11 -14.88 6.98
CA TYR A 238 -7.46 -14.08 8.01
C TYR A 238 -6.88 -14.95 9.13
N VAL A 239 -5.91 -14.39 9.87
CA VAL A 239 -5.37 -14.95 11.12
C VAL A 239 -5.51 -13.93 12.25
N ILE A 240 -5.42 -14.42 13.49
CA ILE A 240 -5.34 -13.56 14.69
C ILE A 240 -3.90 -13.59 15.19
N LYS A 241 -3.22 -12.44 15.11
CA LYS A 241 -1.85 -12.26 15.61
C LYS A 241 -1.85 -11.10 16.62
N ASP A 242 -1.34 -11.33 17.80
CA ASP A 242 -1.28 -10.34 18.89
C ASP A 242 -2.64 -9.69 19.22
N GLY A 243 -3.72 -10.49 19.16
CA GLY A 243 -5.09 -10.02 19.41
C GLY A 243 -5.69 -9.17 18.28
N GLN A 244 -5.03 -9.08 17.13
CA GLN A 244 -5.45 -8.32 15.96
C GLN A 244 -5.73 -9.25 14.77
N VAL A 245 -6.72 -8.87 13.97
CA VAL A 245 -7.02 -9.56 12.72
C VAL A 245 -6.01 -9.12 11.66
N VAL A 246 -5.30 -10.07 11.06
CA VAL A 246 -4.38 -9.87 9.94
C VAL A 246 -4.95 -10.59 8.73
N ILE A 247 -5.15 -9.88 7.64
CA ILE A 247 -5.70 -10.42 6.40
C ILE A 247 -4.64 -11.27 5.69
N ILE A 248 -5.06 -12.40 5.14
CA ILE A 248 -4.25 -13.23 4.25
C ILE A 248 -4.59 -12.84 2.80
N ASP A 249 -3.58 -12.53 2.01
CA ASP A 249 -3.76 -12.27 0.59
C ASP A 249 -4.18 -13.54 -0.15
N GLU A 250 -5.29 -13.48 -0.87
CA GLU A 250 -5.89 -14.65 -1.53
C GLU A 250 -5.00 -15.23 -2.64
N PHE A 251 -4.17 -14.39 -3.28
CA PHE A 251 -3.33 -14.80 -4.41
C PHE A 251 -1.95 -15.28 -3.97
N THR A 252 -1.35 -14.62 -2.98
CA THR A 252 0.01 -14.91 -2.54
C THR A 252 0.08 -15.76 -1.27
N GLY A 253 -1.04 -15.90 -0.54
CA GLY A 253 -1.08 -16.56 0.76
C GLY A 253 -0.28 -15.85 1.87
N ARG A 254 0.17 -14.61 1.62
CA ARG A 254 0.98 -13.84 2.57
C ARG A 254 0.10 -13.03 3.52
N MET A 255 0.54 -12.93 4.75
CA MET A 255 -0.07 -12.02 5.73
C MET A 255 0.20 -10.57 5.34
N GLN A 256 -0.85 -9.75 5.33
CA GLN A 256 -0.78 -8.31 5.05
C GLN A 256 -0.80 -7.54 6.37
N ASP A 257 0.36 -7.41 7.01
CA ASP A 257 0.50 -6.61 8.22
C ASP A 257 0.17 -5.13 7.91
N GLY A 258 -0.68 -4.52 8.75
CA GLY A 258 -1.09 -3.11 8.61
C GLY A 258 -2.32 -2.85 7.72
N ARG A 259 -2.85 -3.85 7.03
CA ARG A 259 -4.13 -3.77 6.31
C ARG A 259 -5.25 -4.27 7.22
N ARG A 260 -6.19 -3.38 7.51
CA ARG A 260 -7.34 -3.64 8.41
C ARG A 260 -8.64 -3.25 7.75
#